data_cad683a9381094332c81ba31d85a9fc9
#
_entry.id   cad683a9381094332c81ba31d85a9fc9
#
_cell.length_a   1.000
_cell.length_b   1.000
_cell.length_c   1.000
_cell.angle_alpha   90.00
_cell.angle_beta   90.00
_cell.angle_gamma   90.00
#
_symmetry.space_group_name_H-M   'P 1'
#
loop_
_entity.id
_entity.type
_entity.pdbx_description
1 polymer ?
#
loop_
_entity_poly.entity_id
_entity_poly.type
_entity_poly.pdbx_seq_one_letter_code
_entity_poly.pdbx_strand_id
1 'polypeptide(L)'
;MSLSRPALRLSRRLPRTSPSSSSSSSSYAIITINTHRSVASLTPPHHSSSISRLPTSVDTSSPEYLDNHASMTTAMRRLQDLSLRVQKGGSDKAREKHLARNKMLPRDRVTALIDPGTTFLELSPLAGHELYPEADVPAGGIITGVGVVEGVTCVIVANDSTVKGGTYYPITNNLPCIYLVDSGGANLPHQADVFPDRDHFGRIFYNQARMSAAGIPQISVVMGPCTAGGAYVPAMSDESIIVQEQGHIFLAGPPLVKAATGEIVTHEELGGGKMHSSVSGVTDYLAVDDAHAITLARRSISNLNWPTTTTATTTTTPTFSEPLHDPEELLGIATTNLRKPLPIREVISRIVDGSHFSEFKRDYGTTLVTGFATIYGHKVGIIANDGILFASSAQKGAHFIELCAQRGIPLVFLQNISGFMVGSASEREGIAKHGAKLVTAVACADVPKFTVVVGGSYGAGNYGMCGRAYSPRFLWMWPNARIGVMGGEQLAAVMETVGKQVDPELKERIERESDATYSSARLWDDGIIPPQHTRRYLGLGLNASMGGRNQVKAGETKFGVFRM
;
A
#
# COMPACT_ATOMS: atom_id res chain seq x y z
N MET A 1 10.50 -25.98 53.54
CA MET A 1 11.94 -25.83 53.85
C MET A 1 12.39 -24.60 53.08
N SER A 2 12.25 -23.44 53.60
CA SER A 2 12.90 -22.57 54.57
C SER A 2 14.43 -22.59 54.50
N LEU A 3 14.99 -21.42 54.17
CA LEU A 3 16.17 -20.75 54.70
C LEU A 3 16.59 -19.65 53.69
N SER A 4 16.24 -18.41 53.88
CA SER A 4 16.78 -17.30 54.73
C SER A 4 18.10 -16.69 54.24
N ARG A 5 17.97 -15.36 53.98
CA ARG A 5 19.03 -14.36 53.75
C ARG A 5 19.99 -14.23 54.94
N PRO A 6 21.15 -13.51 54.82
CA PRO A 6 21.07 -12.13 55.26
C PRO A 6 21.87 -11.09 54.42
N ALA A 7 21.45 -9.85 54.67
CA ALA A 7 22.04 -8.59 54.21
C ALA A 7 23.23 -8.17 55.07
N LEU A 8 24.17 -7.43 54.53
CA LEU A 8 25.13 -6.62 55.28
C LEU A 8 25.19 -5.20 54.70
N ARG A 9 24.73 -4.26 55.54
CA ARG A 9 24.99 -2.83 55.45
C ARG A 9 26.35 -2.52 56.05
N LEU A 10 27.09 -1.61 55.45
CA LEU A 10 28.12 -0.84 56.18
C LEU A 10 28.12 0.60 55.68
N SER A 11 27.70 1.45 56.61
CA SER A 11 27.81 2.91 56.58
C SER A 11 29.23 3.34 56.99
N ARG A 12 29.79 4.38 56.36
CA ARG A 12 30.77 5.25 57.03
C ARG A 12 30.58 6.71 56.68
N ARG A 13 30.57 7.47 57.77
CA ARG A 13 30.35 8.93 57.86
C ARG A 13 31.61 9.71 57.48
N LEU A 14 31.35 10.93 57.05
CA LEU A 14 32.27 12.08 56.95
C LEU A 14 32.87 12.52 58.29
N PRO A 15 33.91 13.38 58.29
CA PRO A 15 33.81 14.57 59.11
C PRO A 15 34.03 15.87 58.34
N ARG A 16 33.28 16.90 58.80
CA ARG A 16 33.45 18.32 58.52
C ARG A 16 34.60 18.87 59.31
N THR A 17 35.37 19.82 58.72
CA THR A 17 35.98 20.93 59.45
C THR A 17 36.14 22.14 58.55
N SER A 18 35.62 23.27 58.95
CA SER A 18 36.08 24.63 58.65
C SER A 18 36.65 25.20 59.94
N PRO A 19 37.51 26.25 60.02
CA PRO A 19 37.27 27.55 59.45
C PRO A 19 38.50 28.40 59.11
N SER A 20 38.21 29.66 58.77
CA SER A 20 38.87 30.95 59.03
C SER A 20 39.69 31.62 57.91
N SER A 21 39.13 32.72 57.56
CA SER A 21 39.58 34.02 57.09
C SER A 21 41.06 34.37 57.04
N SER A 22 41.52 34.92 55.90
CA SER A 22 42.25 36.18 55.86
C SER A 22 42.30 36.77 54.45
N SER A 23 42.04 38.04 54.38
CA SER A 23 41.99 38.95 53.25
C SER A 23 43.35 39.18 52.61
N SER A 24 43.39 39.14 51.27
CA SER A 24 44.30 40.01 50.50
C SER A 24 43.71 40.20 49.08
N SER A 25 43.43 41.46 48.81
CA SER A 25 43.00 41.99 47.51
C SER A 25 44.09 41.87 46.46
N SER A 26 43.83 41.14 45.39
CA SER A 26 44.59 41.27 44.14
C SER A 26 43.61 41.29 42.98
N SER A 27 43.47 42.44 42.38
CA SER A 27 42.63 42.67 41.19
C SER A 27 43.23 41.95 39.98
N TYR A 28 42.68 40.83 39.62
CA TYR A 28 42.91 40.25 38.29
C TYR A 28 41.73 40.59 37.41
N ALA A 29 42.03 41.34 36.34
CA ALA A 29 41.14 41.60 35.24
C ALA A 29 40.73 40.25 34.58
N ILE A 30 39.49 39.85 34.75
CA ILE A 30 38.94 38.71 34.02
C ILE A 30 38.70 39.17 32.59
N ILE A 31 39.63 38.82 31.68
CA ILE A 31 39.38 38.87 30.23
C ILE A 31 38.39 37.76 29.94
N THR A 32 37.10 38.13 29.83
CA THR A 32 36.07 37.25 29.30
C THR A 32 36.33 37.06 27.83
N ILE A 33 37.06 36.01 27.46
CA ILE A 33 37.12 35.55 26.07
C ILE A 33 35.80 34.87 25.80
N ASN A 34 34.89 35.61 25.16
CA ASN A 34 33.69 35.08 24.55
C ASN A 34 34.08 34.17 23.39
N THR A 35 34.42 32.92 23.67
CA THR A 35 34.59 31.91 22.63
C THR A 35 33.21 31.26 22.38
N HIS A 36 32.32 31.96 21.72
CA HIS A 36 31.31 31.31 20.90
C HIS A 36 32.03 30.70 19.69
N ARG A 37 32.83 29.67 19.90
CA ARG A 37 33.19 28.76 18.82
C ARG A 37 31.95 27.96 18.52
N SER A 38 31.27 28.35 17.47
CA SER A 38 30.27 27.53 16.78
C SER A 38 30.90 26.15 16.55
N VAL A 39 30.31 25.10 17.14
CA VAL A 39 30.72 23.71 16.93
C VAL A 39 30.48 23.25 15.49
N ALA A 40 29.98 24.14 14.62
CA ALA A 40 29.67 23.90 13.22
C ALA A 40 30.86 23.65 12.30
N SER A 41 32.11 23.68 12.78
CA SER A 41 33.29 23.61 11.89
C SER A 41 34.26 22.45 12.13
N LEU A 42 33.87 21.42 12.88
CA LEU A 42 34.76 20.27 13.12
C LEU A 42 34.60 19.12 12.11
N THR A 43 33.60 19.16 11.26
CA THR A 43 33.49 18.25 10.12
C THR A 43 34.15 18.91 8.91
N PRO A 44 35.21 18.31 8.33
CA PRO A 44 35.79 18.81 7.08
C PRO A 44 34.70 18.98 6.02
N PRO A 45 34.73 20.00 5.15
CA PRO A 45 33.71 20.27 4.14
C PRO A 45 33.39 19.08 3.23
N HIS A 46 34.34 18.17 3.03
CA HIS A 46 34.19 16.95 2.25
C HIS A 46 33.48 15.81 3.00
N HIS A 47 33.19 15.93 4.31
CA HIS A 47 32.31 15.03 5.08
C HIS A 47 30.90 15.62 5.23
N SER A 48 30.60 16.68 4.49
CA SER A 48 29.26 17.28 4.49
C SER A 48 28.24 16.40 3.73
N SER A 49 26.97 16.76 3.83
CA SER A 49 25.84 16.12 3.14
C SER A 49 26.04 15.90 1.63
N SER A 50 27.03 16.56 1.01
CA SER A 50 27.38 16.36 -0.40
C SER A 50 27.89 14.95 -0.74
N ILE A 51 28.46 14.21 0.23
CA ILE A 51 28.98 12.85 -0.01
C ILE A 51 27.83 11.83 -0.13
N SER A 52 26.68 12.08 0.49
CA SER A 52 25.52 11.20 0.42
C SER A 52 24.57 11.53 -0.73
N ARG A 53 24.80 12.61 -1.47
CA ARG A 53 23.98 12.99 -2.62
C ARG A 53 24.36 12.17 -3.83
N LEU A 54 23.35 11.55 -4.45
CA LEU A 54 23.53 10.84 -5.71
C LEU A 54 23.72 11.87 -6.83
N PRO A 55 24.81 11.80 -7.61
CA PRO A 55 24.95 12.60 -8.82
C PRO A 55 24.04 12.04 -9.92
N THR A 56 23.80 12.86 -10.96
CA THR A 56 23.17 12.38 -12.19
C THR A 56 24.16 12.41 -13.34
N SER A 57 24.08 11.42 -14.21
CA SER A 57 24.79 11.33 -15.49
C SER A 57 23.82 11.30 -16.68
N VAL A 58 22.53 11.55 -16.42
CA VAL A 58 21.49 11.53 -17.44
C VAL A 58 21.68 12.69 -18.41
N ASP A 59 21.83 12.36 -19.69
CA ASP A 59 21.80 13.34 -20.79
C ASP A 59 20.41 13.30 -21.43
N THR A 60 19.59 14.29 -21.10
CA THR A 60 18.22 14.43 -21.61
C THR A 60 18.14 14.74 -23.10
N SER A 61 19.28 15.09 -23.73
CA SER A 61 19.38 15.35 -25.17
C SER A 61 19.81 14.12 -25.97
N SER A 62 20.24 13.06 -25.30
CA SER A 62 20.72 11.86 -25.98
C SER A 62 19.61 11.16 -26.77
N PRO A 63 19.92 10.61 -27.97
CA PRO A 63 18.92 9.89 -28.76
C PRO A 63 18.25 8.75 -27.99
N GLU A 64 18.99 8.08 -27.12
CA GLU A 64 18.45 6.99 -26.31
C GLU A 64 17.44 7.48 -25.28
N TYR A 65 17.72 8.59 -24.61
CA TYR A 65 16.77 9.21 -23.67
C TYR A 65 15.49 9.63 -24.37
N LEU A 66 15.62 10.29 -25.54
CA LEU A 66 14.47 10.76 -26.31
C LEU A 66 13.60 9.60 -26.81
N ASP A 67 14.20 8.50 -27.26
CA ASP A 67 13.47 7.29 -27.69
C ASP A 67 12.72 6.64 -26.51
N ASN A 68 13.40 6.47 -25.37
CA ASN A 68 12.80 5.95 -24.14
C ASN A 68 11.64 6.85 -23.68
N HIS A 69 11.83 8.16 -23.69
CA HIS A 69 10.81 9.14 -23.31
C HIS A 69 9.59 9.07 -24.20
N ALA A 70 9.78 8.98 -25.52
CA ALA A 70 8.68 8.85 -26.48
C ALA A 70 7.89 7.54 -26.28
N SER A 71 8.60 6.43 -26.10
CA SER A 71 8.02 5.11 -25.85
C SER A 71 7.24 5.07 -24.54
N MET A 72 7.81 5.59 -23.46
CA MET A 72 7.16 5.66 -22.16
C MET A 72 5.96 6.60 -22.17
N THR A 73 6.05 7.75 -22.85
CA THR A 73 4.92 8.67 -23.03
C THR A 73 3.77 8.00 -23.76
N THR A 74 4.06 7.15 -24.74
CA THR A 74 3.03 6.37 -25.45
C THR A 74 2.36 5.36 -24.51
N ALA A 75 3.13 4.64 -23.71
CA ALA A 75 2.60 3.72 -22.69
C ALA A 75 1.75 4.48 -21.65
N MET A 76 2.19 5.65 -21.24
CA MET A 76 1.45 6.51 -20.30
C MET A 76 0.12 7.00 -20.88
N ARG A 77 0.06 7.40 -22.16
CA ARG A 77 -1.21 7.79 -22.81
C ARG A 77 -2.19 6.62 -22.82
N ARG A 78 -1.72 5.43 -23.20
CA ARG A 78 -2.55 4.21 -23.16
C ARG A 78 -3.11 3.94 -21.77
N LEU A 79 -2.29 4.05 -20.73
CA LEU A 79 -2.72 3.90 -19.34
C LEU A 79 -3.74 4.97 -18.95
N GLN A 80 -3.52 6.22 -19.33
CA GLN A 80 -4.43 7.34 -19.07
C GLN A 80 -5.79 7.15 -19.74
N ASP A 81 -5.81 6.77 -21.02
CA ASP A 81 -7.06 6.50 -21.75
C ASP A 81 -7.84 5.36 -21.09
N LEU A 82 -7.15 4.30 -20.66
CA LEU A 82 -7.74 3.19 -19.95
C LEU A 82 -8.29 3.63 -18.58
N SER A 83 -7.53 4.41 -17.83
CA SER A 83 -7.94 4.94 -16.53
C SER A 83 -9.18 5.84 -16.66
N LEU A 84 -9.22 6.72 -17.65
CA LEU A 84 -10.38 7.57 -17.93
C LEU A 84 -11.63 6.75 -18.28
N ARG A 85 -11.46 5.66 -19.03
CA ARG A 85 -12.54 4.73 -19.34
C ARG A 85 -13.07 4.05 -18.08
N VAL A 86 -12.19 3.52 -17.25
CA VAL A 86 -12.56 2.84 -15.99
C VAL A 86 -13.21 3.83 -15.01
N GLN A 87 -12.74 5.07 -14.95
CA GLN A 87 -13.32 6.10 -14.07
C GLN A 87 -14.77 6.45 -14.40
N LYS A 88 -15.23 6.22 -15.60
CA LYS A 88 -16.65 6.40 -15.96
C LYS A 88 -17.57 5.40 -15.22
N GLY A 89 -17.05 4.25 -14.81
CA GLY A 89 -17.85 3.19 -14.20
C GLY A 89 -18.71 2.45 -15.24
N GLY A 90 -19.95 2.12 -14.88
CA GLY A 90 -20.88 1.40 -15.76
C GLY A 90 -21.33 2.19 -16.99
N SER A 91 -22.14 1.55 -17.83
CA SER A 91 -22.66 2.16 -19.06
C SER A 91 -23.44 3.46 -18.79
N ASP A 92 -23.51 4.36 -19.78
CA ASP A 92 -24.24 5.63 -19.66
C ASP A 92 -25.69 5.41 -19.24
N LYS A 93 -26.37 4.40 -19.81
CA LYS A 93 -27.73 4.01 -19.41
C LYS A 93 -27.83 3.59 -17.94
N ALA A 94 -26.81 2.86 -17.41
CA ALA A 94 -26.78 2.46 -16.00
C ALA A 94 -26.56 3.66 -15.09
N ARG A 95 -25.69 4.59 -15.48
CA ARG A 95 -25.41 5.83 -14.77
C ARG A 95 -26.62 6.76 -14.74
N GLU A 96 -27.30 6.97 -15.87
CA GLU A 96 -28.53 7.75 -15.96
C GLU A 96 -29.62 7.18 -15.06
N LYS A 97 -29.83 5.86 -15.08
CA LYS A 97 -30.76 5.18 -14.19
C LYS A 97 -30.40 5.33 -12.71
N HIS A 98 -29.11 5.38 -12.39
CA HIS A 98 -28.62 5.59 -11.03
C HIS A 98 -28.91 7.02 -10.56
N LEU A 99 -28.57 8.02 -11.37
CA LEU A 99 -28.82 9.44 -11.11
C LEU A 99 -30.32 9.78 -11.04
N ALA A 100 -31.15 9.15 -11.88
CA ALA A 100 -32.61 9.32 -11.85
C ALA A 100 -33.26 8.84 -10.55
N ARG A 101 -32.54 8.11 -9.71
CA ARG A 101 -32.95 7.69 -8.35
C ARG A 101 -32.43 8.63 -7.27
N ASN A 102 -31.95 9.82 -7.63
CA ASN A 102 -31.31 10.80 -6.73
C ASN A 102 -30.08 10.26 -5.95
N LYS A 103 -29.37 9.29 -6.52
CA LYS A 103 -28.14 8.73 -5.94
C LYS A 103 -26.90 9.43 -6.50
N MET A 104 -25.95 9.70 -5.64
CA MET A 104 -24.61 10.12 -6.06
C MET A 104 -23.88 8.98 -6.75
N LEU A 105 -23.10 9.28 -7.79
CA LEU A 105 -22.21 8.28 -8.38
C LEU A 105 -21.15 7.84 -7.34
N PRO A 106 -20.68 6.58 -7.40
CA PRO A 106 -19.77 6.05 -6.38
C PRO A 106 -18.49 6.87 -6.19
N ARG A 107 -17.90 7.38 -7.27
CA ARG A 107 -16.71 8.25 -7.17
C ARG A 107 -17.03 9.61 -6.54
N ASP A 108 -18.21 10.14 -6.79
CA ASP A 108 -18.66 11.39 -6.17
C ASP A 108 -18.88 11.20 -4.66
N ARG A 109 -19.39 10.02 -4.25
CA ARG A 109 -19.50 9.63 -2.84
C ARG A 109 -18.14 9.60 -2.15
N VAL A 110 -17.13 8.98 -2.78
CA VAL A 110 -15.76 8.95 -2.24
C VAL A 110 -15.18 10.36 -2.16
N THR A 111 -15.35 11.17 -3.21
CA THR A 111 -14.86 12.56 -3.24
C THR A 111 -15.50 13.41 -2.14
N ALA A 112 -16.79 13.23 -1.89
CA ALA A 112 -17.51 13.96 -0.83
C ALA A 112 -17.13 13.47 0.58
N LEU A 113 -16.71 12.21 0.72
CA LEU A 113 -16.33 11.60 1.99
C LEU A 113 -14.95 12.06 2.48
N ILE A 114 -13.97 12.17 1.60
CA ILE A 114 -12.59 12.55 1.95
C ILE A 114 -12.47 14.03 2.25
N ASP A 115 -11.44 14.40 3.01
CA ASP A 115 -11.18 15.79 3.36
C ASP A 115 -10.77 16.60 2.12
N PRO A 116 -11.31 17.82 1.95
CA PRO A 116 -10.95 18.69 0.85
C PRO A 116 -9.44 18.94 0.78
N GLY A 117 -8.88 18.85 -0.43
CA GLY A 117 -7.44 19.04 -0.68
C GLY A 117 -6.57 17.83 -0.32
N THR A 118 -7.14 16.75 0.22
CA THR A 118 -6.41 15.50 0.42
C THR A 118 -6.45 14.61 -0.83
N THR A 119 -5.53 13.66 -0.90
CA THR A 119 -5.43 12.75 -2.04
C THR A 119 -6.08 11.41 -1.69
N PHE A 120 -6.89 10.90 -2.61
CA PHE A 120 -7.34 9.51 -2.57
C PHE A 120 -6.33 8.62 -3.30
N LEU A 121 -5.73 7.69 -2.57
CA LEU A 121 -4.88 6.64 -3.14
C LEU A 121 -5.77 5.48 -3.58
N GLU A 122 -6.26 5.53 -4.81
CA GLU A 122 -7.07 4.45 -5.38
C GLU A 122 -6.20 3.21 -5.63
N LEU A 123 -6.72 2.04 -5.25
CA LEU A 123 -6.04 0.75 -5.36
C LEU A 123 -6.70 -0.08 -6.46
N SER A 124 -5.86 -0.71 -7.28
CA SER A 124 -6.25 -1.64 -8.35
C SER A 124 -7.39 -1.12 -9.25
N PRO A 125 -7.29 0.11 -9.80
CA PRO A 125 -8.36 0.68 -10.61
C PRO A 125 -8.67 -0.14 -11.88
N LEU A 126 -7.75 -0.98 -12.34
CA LEU A 126 -7.91 -1.84 -13.52
C LEU A 126 -8.42 -3.25 -13.20
N ALA A 127 -8.83 -3.51 -11.95
CA ALA A 127 -9.36 -4.81 -11.55
C ALA A 127 -10.48 -5.28 -12.51
N GLY A 128 -10.42 -6.53 -12.96
CA GLY A 128 -11.40 -7.13 -13.86
C GLY A 128 -11.30 -6.72 -15.33
N HIS A 129 -10.34 -5.87 -15.70
CA HIS A 129 -10.16 -5.44 -17.09
C HIS A 129 -9.84 -6.63 -18.00
N GLU A 130 -10.66 -6.80 -19.06
CA GLU A 130 -10.56 -7.91 -20.03
C GLU A 130 -10.52 -9.33 -19.40
N LEU A 131 -10.99 -9.45 -18.15
CA LEU A 131 -11.06 -10.74 -17.46
C LEU A 131 -12.31 -11.54 -17.89
N TYR A 132 -13.37 -10.83 -18.26
CA TYR A 132 -14.67 -11.41 -18.63
C TYR A 132 -14.97 -11.06 -20.09
N PRO A 133 -14.84 -12.00 -21.06
CA PRO A 133 -14.99 -11.71 -22.49
C PRO A 133 -16.37 -11.13 -22.88
N GLU A 134 -17.41 -11.53 -22.15
CA GLU A 134 -18.79 -11.11 -22.39
C GLU A 134 -19.23 -9.90 -21.56
N ALA A 135 -18.35 -9.32 -20.74
CA ALA A 135 -18.75 -8.25 -19.82
C ALA A 135 -17.63 -7.25 -19.56
N ASP A 136 -17.88 -5.99 -19.83
CA ASP A 136 -17.04 -4.91 -19.32
C ASP A 136 -17.36 -4.69 -17.82
N VAL A 137 -16.35 -4.83 -16.96
CA VAL A 137 -16.46 -4.74 -15.50
C VAL A 137 -15.40 -3.76 -14.97
N PRO A 138 -15.56 -2.45 -15.20
CA PRO A 138 -14.61 -1.45 -14.74
C PRO A 138 -14.36 -1.53 -13.23
N ALA A 139 -13.09 -1.54 -12.82
CA ALA A 139 -12.65 -1.64 -11.43
C ALA A 139 -13.29 -2.82 -10.65
N GLY A 140 -13.67 -3.90 -11.34
CA GLY A 140 -14.37 -5.03 -10.71
C GLY A 140 -15.73 -4.67 -10.07
N GLY A 141 -16.29 -3.49 -10.36
CA GLY A 141 -17.52 -2.99 -9.72
C GLY A 141 -17.29 -2.41 -8.32
N ILE A 142 -16.04 -2.16 -7.92
CA ILE A 142 -15.69 -1.65 -6.58
C ILE A 142 -14.56 -0.63 -6.68
N ILE A 143 -14.73 0.51 -6.00
CA ILE A 143 -13.70 1.51 -5.81
C ILE A 143 -13.09 1.28 -4.43
N THR A 144 -11.80 1.00 -4.39
CA THR A 144 -11.07 0.76 -3.14
C THR A 144 -9.89 1.70 -3.06
N GLY A 145 -9.63 2.26 -1.89
CA GLY A 145 -8.47 3.13 -1.71
C GLY A 145 -8.26 3.60 -0.29
N VAL A 146 -7.23 4.41 -0.12
CA VAL A 146 -6.89 5.06 1.14
C VAL A 146 -7.11 6.56 0.98
N GLY A 147 -7.86 7.14 1.89
CA GLY A 147 -8.16 8.58 1.95
C GLY A 147 -8.13 9.10 3.37
N VAL A 148 -8.18 10.42 3.53
CA VAL A 148 -8.24 11.07 4.83
C VAL A 148 -9.66 11.57 5.05
N VAL A 149 -10.25 11.23 6.20
CA VAL A 149 -11.61 11.62 6.62
C VAL A 149 -11.51 12.18 8.03
N GLU A 150 -11.89 13.44 8.24
CA GLU A 150 -11.76 14.13 9.54
C GLU A 150 -10.33 14.02 10.13
N GLY A 151 -9.32 14.17 9.27
CA GLY A 151 -7.90 14.04 9.65
C GLY A 151 -7.45 12.60 9.91
N VAL A 152 -8.32 11.61 9.84
CA VAL A 152 -7.99 10.19 10.06
C VAL A 152 -7.76 9.49 8.72
N THR A 153 -6.64 8.78 8.60
CA THR A 153 -6.39 7.93 7.43
C THR A 153 -7.26 6.68 7.48
N CYS A 154 -8.12 6.50 6.49
CA CYS A 154 -9.10 5.42 6.40
C CYS A 154 -8.94 4.61 5.12
N VAL A 155 -9.28 3.33 5.17
CA VAL A 155 -9.59 2.54 3.97
C VAL A 155 -11.04 2.78 3.60
N ILE A 156 -11.28 3.10 2.35
CA ILE A 156 -12.61 3.34 1.79
C ILE A 156 -12.89 2.27 0.73
N VAL A 157 -14.06 1.63 0.86
CA VAL A 157 -14.55 0.61 -0.09
C VAL A 157 -15.93 1.05 -0.54
N ALA A 158 -16.09 1.39 -1.81
CA ALA A 158 -17.34 1.85 -2.38
C ALA A 158 -17.81 0.92 -3.50
N ASN A 159 -18.98 0.34 -3.36
CA ASN A 159 -19.59 -0.43 -4.43
C ASN A 159 -20.02 0.48 -5.58
N ASP A 160 -19.73 0.06 -6.81
CA ASP A 160 -20.28 0.67 -8.01
C ASP A 160 -21.46 -0.14 -8.54
N SER A 161 -22.65 0.21 -8.08
CA SER A 161 -23.88 -0.46 -8.52
C SER A 161 -24.24 -0.20 -9.99
N THR A 162 -23.55 0.73 -10.66
CA THR A 162 -23.65 0.92 -12.12
C THR A 162 -22.91 -0.18 -12.91
N VAL A 163 -22.00 -0.90 -12.21
CA VAL A 163 -21.22 -2.02 -12.74
C VAL A 163 -21.73 -3.32 -12.11
N LYS A 164 -22.49 -4.13 -12.87
CA LYS A 164 -22.94 -5.48 -12.44
C LYS A 164 -23.45 -5.58 -11.00
N GLY A 165 -24.02 -4.51 -10.44
CA GLY A 165 -24.61 -4.50 -9.10
C GLY A 165 -23.61 -4.48 -7.94
N GLY A 166 -22.33 -4.21 -8.16
CA GLY A 166 -21.29 -4.00 -7.11
C GLY A 166 -20.88 -5.25 -6.32
N THR A 167 -19.92 -6.03 -6.78
CA THR A 167 -19.41 -7.23 -6.11
C THR A 167 -18.05 -7.01 -5.42
N TYR A 168 -17.75 -7.77 -4.33
CA TYR A 168 -16.67 -7.49 -3.39
C TYR A 168 -15.36 -8.25 -3.63
N TYR A 169 -14.19 -7.54 -3.34
CA TYR A 169 -12.85 -8.12 -3.14
C TYR A 169 -12.13 -7.47 -1.94
N PRO A 170 -11.47 -8.19 -1.01
CA PRO A 170 -10.93 -7.63 0.23
C PRO A 170 -9.45 -7.23 0.18
N ILE A 171 -9.11 -6.09 0.85
CA ILE A 171 -7.73 -5.68 1.18
C ILE A 171 -7.66 -5.25 2.65
N THR A 172 -6.65 -5.74 3.42
CA THR A 172 -6.46 -5.47 4.85
C THR A 172 -5.24 -4.57 5.12
N ASN A 173 -5.43 -3.37 5.73
CA ASN A 173 -4.36 -2.42 6.06
C ASN A 173 -4.36 -1.89 7.51
N ASN A 174 -5.05 -2.52 8.48
CA ASN A 174 -5.14 -2.06 9.88
C ASN A 174 -5.51 -0.58 10.06
N LEU A 175 -6.30 -0.04 9.16
CA LEU A 175 -6.86 1.32 9.20
C LEU A 175 -8.37 1.24 9.43
N PRO A 176 -9.00 2.27 10.04
CA PRO A 176 -10.46 2.38 10.07
C PRO A 176 -11.04 2.18 8.68
N CYS A 177 -12.08 1.36 8.57
CA CYS A 177 -12.70 1.02 7.30
C CYS A 177 -14.06 1.69 7.17
N ILE A 178 -14.33 2.30 6.02
CA ILE A 178 -15.63 2.85 5.65
C ILE A 178 -16.13 2.11 4.42
N TYR A 179 -17.28 1.46 4.56
CA TYR A 179 -17.95 0.71 3.50
C TYR A 179 -19.14 1.51 2.98
N LEU A 180 -19.07 1.98 1.73
CA LEU A 180 -20.21 2.61 1.04
C LEU A 180 -20.97 1.52 0.26
N VAL A 181 -21.99 0.95 0.89
CA VAL A 181 -22.63 -0.28 0.44
C VAL A 181 -23.80 -0.01 -0.49
N ASP A 182 -23.76 -0.56 -1.69
CA ASP A 182 -24.82 -0.52 -2.71
C ASP A 182 -24.67 -1.75 -3.62
N SER A 183 -25.03 -2.94 -3.08
CA SER A 183 -24.74 -4.23 -3.70
C SER A 183 -25.95 -5.13 -3.78
N GLY A 184 -26.21 -5.67 -4.96
CA GLY A 184 -27.25 -6.69 -5.20
C GLY A 184 -26.89 -8.10 -4.73
N GLY A 185 -25.72 -8.32 -4.13
CA GLY A 185 -25.24 -9.64 -3.70
C GLY A 185 -24.29 -10.29 -4.71
N ALA A 186 -24.18 -11.63 -4.67
CA ALA A 186 -23.29 -12.40 -5.53
C ALA A 186 -23.84 -12.52 -6.96
N ASN A 187 -22.95 -12.55 -7.94
CA ASN A 187 -23.30 -12.87 -9.33
C ASN A 187 -23.59 -14.38 -9.44
N LEU A 188 -24.86 -14.76 -9.42
CA LEU A 188 -25.29 -16.16 -9.40
C LEU A 188 -24.78 -17.02 -10.58
N PRO A 189 -24.70 -16.52 -11.83
CA PRO A 189 -24.09 -17.27 -12.92
C PRO A 189 -22.62 -17.67 -12.68
N HIS A 190 -21.89 -16.90 -11.87
CA HIS A 190 -20.47 -17.12 -11.53
C HIS A 190 -20.28 -17.55 -10.07
N GLN A 191 -21.26 -18.24 -9.47
CA GLN A 191 -21.20 -18.60 -8.05
C GLN A 191 -19.97 -19.46 -7.69
N ALA A 192 -19.48 -20.27 -8.60
CA ALA A 192 -18.29 -21.09 -8.39
C ALA A 192 -17.02 -20.24 -8.20
N ASP A 193 -16.97 -19.06 -8.84
CA ASP A 193 -15.80 -18.16 -8.82
C ASP A 193 -15.84 -17.17 -7.65
N VAL A 194 -16.94 -17.14 -6.88
CA VAL A 194 -17.13 -16.13 -5.82
C VAL A 194 -17.49 -16.69 -4.46
N PHE A 195 -17.82 -17.99 -4.34
CA PHE A 195 -18.37 -18.53 -3.09
C PHE A 195 -17.50 -19.59 -2.39
N PRO A 196 -17.02 -20.68 -3.05
CA PRO A 196 -16.53 -21.87 -2.31
C PRO A 196 -15.07 -21.78 -1.86
N ASP A 197 -14.24 -20.94 -2.47
CA ASP A 197 -12.80 -20.88 -2.18
C ASP A 197 -12.50 -20.12 -0.88
N ARG A 198 -11.31 -20.40 -0.32
CA ARG A 198 -10.79 -19.79 0.89
C ARG A 198 -10.76 -18.26 0.83
N ASP A 199 -10.46 -17.69 -0.32
CA ASP A 199 -10.29 -16.25 -0.53
C ASP A 199 -11.51 -15.63 -1.26
N HIS A 200 -12.65 -16.36 -1.37
CA HIS A 200 -13.90 -15.88 -1.90
C HIS A 200 -14.73 -15.09 -0.88
N PHE A 201 -16.01 -14.93 -1.15
CA PHE A 201 -16.92 -14.04 -0.43
C PHE A 201 -16.94 -14.24 1.09
N GLY A 202 -16.86 -15.48 1.56
CA GLY A 202 -16.79 -15.79 3.00
C GLY A 202 -15.55 -15.20 3.70
N ARG A 203 -14.48 -14.91 2.96
CA ARG A 203 -13.29 -14.27 3.50
C ARG A 203 -13.55 -12.83 3.95
N ILE A 204 -14.51 -12.13 3.36
CA ILE A 204 -14.93 -10.80 3.75
C ILE A 204 -15.40 -10.81 5.21
N PHE A 205 -16.32 -11.70 5.54
CA PHE A 205 -16.88 -11.82 6.89
C PHE A 205 -15.81 -12.22 7.91
N TYR A 206 -14.98 -13.20 7.54
CA TYR A 206 -13.85 -13.59 8.39
C TYR A 206 -12.93 -12.38 8.69
N ASN A 207 -12.60 -11.60 7.67
CA ASN A 207 -11.74 -10.44 7.84
C ASN A 207 -12.41 -9.33 8.67
N GLN A 208 -13.69 -9.02 8.42
CA GLN A 208 -14.43 -8.04 9.22
C GLN A 208 -14.47 -8.43 10.71
N ALA A 209 -14.80 -9.68 11.02
CA ALA A 209 -14.79 -10.18 12.40
C ALA A 209 -13.41 -10.06 13.04
N ARG A 210 -12.35 -10.41 12.33
CA ARG A 210 -10.95 -10.33 12.80
C ARG A 210 -10.49 -8.89 13.00
N MET A 211 -10.90 -7.98 12.12
CA MET A 211 -10.58 -6.55 12.23
C MET A 211 -11.29 -5.94 13.44
N SER A 212 -12.57 -6.20 13.64
CA SER A 212 -13.31 -5.75 14.82
C SER A 212 -12.69 -6.31 16.11
N ALA A 213 -12.34 -7.61 16.14
CA ALA A 213 -11.62 -8.23 17.27
C ALA A 213 -10.24 -7.61 17.54
N ALA A 214 -9.59 -7.06 16.52
CA ALA A 214 -8.34 -6.32 16.63
C ALA A 214 -8.52 -4.84 17.02
N GLY A 215 -9.76 -4.39 17.27
CA GLY A 215 -10.09 -3.01 17.61
C GLY A 215 -9.94 -2.04 16.44
N ILE A 216 -10.02 -2.53 15.21
CA ILE A 216 -10.00 -1.70 13.99
C ILE A 216 -11.44 -1.27 13.69
N PRO A 217 -11.77 0.04 13.77
CA PRO A 217 -13.13 0.52 13.57
C PRO A 217 -13.63 0.27 12.14
N GLN A 218 -14.90 -0.12 12.04
CA GLN A 218 -15.57 -0.40 10.79
C GLN A 218 -16.93 0.31 10.76
N ILE A 219 -17.15 1.16 9.77
CA ILE A 219 -18.36 1.94 9.59
C ILE A 219 -18.98 1.60 8.24
N SER A 220 -20.24 1.20 8.24
CA SER A 220 -20.98 0.94 7.00
C SER A 220 -22.02 2.02 6.72
N VAL A 221 -22.13 2.41 5.47
CA VAL A 221 -23.13 3.35 4.96
C VAL A 221 -23.91 2.64 3.85
N VAL A 222 -25.15 2.29 4.15
CA VAL A 222 -26.03 1.57 3.23
C VAL A 222 -26.77 2.56 2.36
N MET A 223 -26.34 2.69 1.11
CA MET A 223 -26.80 3.68 0.15
C MET A 223 -27.57 3.06 -1.03
N GLY A 224 -27.93 1.80 -0.90
CA GLY A 224 -28.67 1.04 -1.87
C GLY A 224 -29.05 -0.34 -1.36
N PRO A 225 -29.47 -1.27 -2.25
CA PRO A 225 -29.73 -2.65 -1.88
C PRO A 225 -28.51 -3.30 -1.21
N CYS A 226 -28.76 -4.09 -0.20
CA CYS A 226 -27.78 -4.88 0.51
C CYS A 226 -28.39 -6.26 0.76
N THR A 227 -28.23 -7.14 -0.23
CA THR A 227 -28.98 -8.40 -0.31
C THR A 227 -28.08 -9.61 -0.04
N ALA A 228 -28.67 -10.64 0.55
CA ALA A 228 -28.03 -11.93 0.82
C ALA A 228 -26.72 -11.79 1.62
N GLY A 229 -25.59 -12.29 1.11
CA GLY A 229 -24.30 -12.13 1.76
C GLY A 229 -23.89 -10.67 1.97
N GLY A 230 -24.30 -9.75 1.10
CA GLY A 230 -24.05 -8.32 1.26
C GLY A 230 -24.64 -7.73 2.54
N ALA A 231 -25.73 -8.29 3.06
CA ALA A 231 -26.39 -7.84 4.28
C ALA A 231 -25.50 -7.98 5.55
N TYR A 232 -24.52 -8.88 5.51
CA TYR A 232 -23.59 -9.07 6.64
C TYR A 232 -22.58 -7.94 6.77
N VAL A 233 -22.24 -7.23 5.69
CA VAL A 233 -21.25 -6.13 5.77
C VAL A 233 -21.70 -5.04 6.74
N PRO A 234 -22.89 -4.44 6.64
CA PRO A 234 -23.37 -3.51 7.65
C PRO A 234 -23.67 -4.17 9.00
N ALA A 235 -24.17 -5.39 9.01
CA ALA A 235 -24.50 -6.09 10.26
C ALA A 235 -23.27 -6.45 11.10
N MET A 236 -22.09 -6.58 10.48
CA MET A 236 -20.82 -6.88 11.15
C MET A 236 -19.95 -5.62 11.39
N SER A 237 -20.34 -4.47 10.88
CA SER A 237 -19.63 -3.20 11.13
C SER A 237 -19.91 -2.67 12.54
N ASP A 238 -18.99 -1.91 13.11
CA ASP A 238 -19.15 -1.37 14.48
C ASP A 238 -20.22 -0.29 14.54
N GLU A 239 -20.39 0.51 13.48
CA GLU A 239 -21.50 1.45 13.29
C GLU A 239 -22.06 1.29 11.88
N SER A 240 -23.39 1.46 11.75
CA SER A 240 -24.05 1.40 10.46
C SER A 240 -25.08 2.52 10.28
N ILE A 241 -25.02 3.13 9.09
CA ILE A 241 -25.86 4.22 8.64
C ILE A 241 -26.67 3.71 7.45
N ILE A 242 -27.94 4.04 7.37
CA ILE A 242 -28.79 3.66 6.23
C ILE A 242 -29.50 4.87 5.66
N VAL A 243 -29.56 4.96 4.33
CA VAL A 243 -30.29 6.02 3.63
C VAL A 243 -31.76 5.60 3.49
N GLN A 244 -32.66 6.44 3.97
CA GLN A 244 -34.10 6.22 3.90
C GLN A 244 -34.58 6.03 2.46
N GLU A 245 -35.47 5.08 2.22
CA GLU A 245 -36.12 4.79 0.91
C GLU A 245 -35.15 4.37 -0.21
N GLN A 246 -33.84 4.33 0.04
CA GLN A 246 -32.83 3.88 -0.89
C GLN A 246 -32.07 2.66 -0.39
N GLY A 247 -31.67 2.69 0.88
CA GLY A 247 -30.95 1.60 1.55
C GLY A 247 -31.89 0.51 2.01
N HIS A 248 -31.54 -0.74 1.70
CA HIS A 248 -32.31 -1.90 2.14
C HIS A 248 -31.35 -3.00 2.58
N ILE A 249 -31.61 -3.62 3.73
CA ILE A 249 -30.84 -4.74 4.24
C ILE A 249 -31.79 -5.94 4.43
N PHE A 250 -31.56 -7.03 3.72
CA PHE A 250 -32.29 -8.27 3.91
C PHE A 250 -31.52 -9.48 3.38
N LEU A 251 -31.67 -10.63 4.04
CA LEU A 251 -31.03 -11.87 3.61
C LEU A 251 -31.72 -12.45 2.36
N ALA A 252 -33.03 -12.22 2.23
CA ALA A 252 -33.80 -12.62 1.07
C ALA A 252 -34.68 -11.44 0.64
N GLY A 253 -34.60 -11.04 -0.61
CA GLY A 253 -35.47 -9.98 -1.15
C GLY A 253 -36.94 -10.40 -1.31
N PRO A 254 -37.89 -9.45 -1.48
CA PRO A 254 -39.30 -9.71 -1.56
C PRO A 254 -39.74 -10.86 -2.50
N PRO A 255 -39.12 -11.01 -3.71
CA PRO A 255 -39.45 -12.13 -4.58
C PRO A 255 -39.13 -13.49 -3.98
N LEU A 256 -38.03 -13.63 -3.25
CA LEU A 256 -37.61 -14.86 -2.62
C LEU A 256 -38.45 -15.15 -1.36
N VAL A 257 -38.79 -14.11 -0.58
CA VAL A 257 -39.72 -14.22 0.55
C VAL A 257 -41.07 -14.76 0.07
N LYS A 258 -41.65 -14.18 -0.99
CA LYS A 258 -42.89 -14.66 -1.58
C LYS A 258 -42.79 -16.11 -2.04
N ALA A 259 -41.70 -16.50 -2.65
CA ALA A 259 -41.52 -17.89 -3.11
C ALA A 259 -41.37 -18.89 -1.95
N ALA A 260 -40.75 -18.48 -0.84
CA ALA A 260 -40.46 -19.34 0.30
C ALA A 260 -41.61 -19.42 1.31
N THR A 261 -42.32 -18.31 1.57
CA THR A 261 -43.33 -18.21 2.63
C THR A 261 -44.71 -17.85 2.14
N GLY A 262 -44.85 -17.40 0.87
CA GLY A 262 -46.09 -16.86 0.33
C GLY A 262 -46.41 -15.42 0.73
N GLU A 263 -45.57 -14.80 1.59
CA GLU A 263 -45.75 -13.44 2.09
C GLU A 263 -45.47 -12.41 1.00
N ILE A 264 -46.33 -11.41 0.89
CA ILE A 264 -46.14 -10.29 -0.05
C ILE A 264 -45.77 -9.07 0.75
N VAL A 265 -44.52 -8.62 0.62
CA VAL A 265 -43.98 -7.48 1.33
C VAL A 265 -43.24 -6.54 0.35
N THR A 266 -43.19 -5.25 0.67
CA THR A 266 -42.39 -4.29 -0.07
C THR A 266 -40.93 -4.33 0.43
N HIS A 267 -40.00 -3.72 -0.33
CA HIS A 267 -38.59 -3.59 0.09
C HIS A 267 -38.47 -2.81 1.40
N GLU A 268 -39.25 -1.71 1.55
CA GLU A 268 -39.24 -0.88 2.74
C GLU A 268 -39.79 -1.58 3.98
N GLU A 269 -40.87 -2.33 3.85
CA GLU A 269 -41.43 -3.12 4.95
C GLU A 269 -40.52 -4.25 5.39
N LEU A 270 -39.84 -4.91 4.42
CA LEU A 270 -38.99 -6.05 4.71
C LEU A 270 -37.64 -5.67 5.30
N GLY A 271 -36.99 -4.59 4.79
CA GLY A 271 -35.64 -4.27 5.16
C GLY A 271 -35.26 -2.81 4.89
N GLY A 272 -36.24 -1.90 4.94
CA GLY A 272 -36.01 -0.47 4.74
C GLY A 272 -35.37 0.22 5.93
N GLY A 273 -34.83 1.42 5.67
CA GLY A 273 -34.06 2.18 6.64
C GLY A 273 -34.80 2.49 7.93
N LYS A 274 -36.07 2.91 7.83
CA LYS A 274 -36.89 3.23 8.99
C LYS A 274 -37.14 2.00 9.87
N MET A 275 -37.41 0.85 9.26
CA MET A 275 -37.63 -0.39 9.98
C MET A 275 -36.36 -0.81 10.73
N HIS A 276 -35.19 -0.79 10.04
CA HIS A 276 -33.93 -1.21 10.67
C HIS A 276 -33.41 -0.24 11.74
N SER A 277 -33.67 1.06 11.62
CA SER A 277 -33.22 2.04 12.62
C SER A 277 -34.14 2.16 13.83
N SER A 278 -35.43 1.77 13.73
CA SER A 278 -36.39 1.99 14.83
C SER A 278 -37.02 0.70 15.38
N VAL A 279 -36.97 -0.42 14.66
CA VAL A 279 -37.62 -1.66 15.07
C VAL A 279 -36.60 -2.77 15.30
N SER A 280 -35.77 -3.10 14.30
CA SER A 280 -34.82 -4.22 14.41
C SER A 280 -33.48 -3.86 15.05
N GLY A 281 -33.11 -2.58 15.08
CA GLY A 281 -31.82 -2.13 15.61
C GLY A 281 -30.59 -2.54 14.76
N VAL A 282 -30.79 -3.02 13.55
CA VAL A 282 -29.67 -3.44 12.65
C VAL A 282 -28.84 -2.24 12.22
N THR A 283 -29.44 -1.04 12.15
CA THR A 283 -28.72 0.20 11.82
C THR A 283 -28.83 1.22 12.93
N ASP A 284 -27.76 2.00 13.14
CA ASP A 284 -27.64 2.97 14.24
C ASP A 284 -28.15 4.35 13.84
N TYR A 285 -28.02 4.72 12.57
CA TYR A 285 -28.39 6.05 12.09
C TYR A 285 -29.20 5.97 10.80
N LEU A 286 -30.26 6.79 10.75
CA LEU A 286 -31.07 7.00 9.55
C LEU A 286 -30.68 8.30 8.87
N ALA A 287 -30.28 8.23 7.62
CA ALA A 287 -29.98 9.38 6.78
C ALA A 287 -31.13 9.66 5.80
N VAL A 288 -31.36 10.92 5.46
CA VAL A 288 -32.42 11.31 4.52
C VAL A 288 -32.00 11.17 3.06
N ASP A 289 -30.69 11.29 2.80
CA ASP A 289 -30.07 11.15 1.46
C ASP A 289 -28.59 10.78 1.56
N ASP A 290 -27.92 10.62 0.42
CA ASP A 290 -26.50 10.28 0.32
C ASP A 290 -25.61 11.33 1.00
N ALA A 291 -25.90 12.62 0.85
CA ALA A 291 -25.09 13.70 1.42
C ALA A 291 -25.17 13.70 2.95
N HIS A 292 -26.36 13.50 3.52
CA HIS A 292 -26.56 13.35 4.95
C HIS A 292 -25.85 12.09 5.48
N ALA A 293 -25.92 10.97 4.76
CA ALA A 293 -25.25 9.75 5.15
C ALA A 293 -23.73 9.91 5.21
N ILE A 294 -23.13 10.61 4.24
CA ILE A 294 -21.70 10.94 4.23
C ILE A 294 -21.35 11.84 5.43
N THR A 295 -22.18 12.82 5.74
CA THR A 295 -21.99 13.69 6.91
C THR A 295 -22.01 12.88 8.21
N LEU A 296 -22.92 11.92 8.33
CA LEU A 296 -22.98 11.02 9.49
C LEU A 296 -21.73 10.13 9.57
N ALA A 297 -21.26 9.58 8.44
CA ALA A 297 -20.04 8.79 8.41
C ALA A 297 -18.80 9.59 8.84
N ARG A 298 -18.67 10.83 8.35
CA ARG A 298 -17.60 11.74 8.78
C ARG A 298 -17.68 12.00 10.29
N ARG A 299 -18.88 12.24 10.83
CA ARG A 299 -19.10 12.41 12.27
C ARG A 299 -18.72 11.14 13.06
N SER A 300 -19.07 9.96 12.58
CA SER A 300 -18.63 8.71 13.22
C SER A 300 -17.11 8.60 13.28
N ILE A 301 -16.40 8.94 12.20
CA ILE A 301 -14.92 8.98 12.19
C ILE A 301 -14.38 10.01 13.18
N SER A 302 -14.97 11.22 13.25
CA SER A 302 -14.51 12.26 14.18
C SER A 302 -14.69 11.85 15.66
N ASN A 303 -15.66 10.99 15.95
CA ASN A 303 -15.91 10.45 17.29
C ASN A 303 -14.95 9.29 17.67
N LEU A 304 -14.23 8.73 16.70
CA LEU A 304 -13.21 7.72 16.99
C LEU A 304 -12.05 8.37 17.76
N ASN A 305 -11.70 7.86 18.91
CA ASN A 305 -10.44 8.22 19.55
C ASN A 305 -9.25 7.58 18.80
N TRP A 306 -9.12 7.90 17.51
CA TRP A 306 -8.10 7.37 16.61
C TRP A 306 -7.04 8.43 16.31
N PRO A 307 -5.76 8.10 16.21
CA PRO A 307 -4.72 9.08 15.89
C PRO A 307 -5.01 9.76 14.56
N THR A 308 -5.10 11.09 14.57
CA THR A 308 -5.21 11.87 13.34
C THR A 308 -3.84 12.07 12.71
N THR A 309 -3.80 12.23 11.40
CA THR A 309 -2.55 12.50 10.65
C THR A 309 -1.89 13.81 11.12
N THR A 310 -2.68 14.74 11.69
CA THR A 310 -2.24 16.02 12.26
C THR A 310 -1.72 15.90 13.70
N THR A 311 -2.06 14.83 14.42
CA THR A 311 -1.66 14.62 15.83
C THR A 311 -0.47 13.66 15.98
N ALA A 312 0.22 13.29 14.91
CA ALA A 312 1.58 12.78 15.01
C ALA A 312 2.42 13.88 15.66
N THR A 313 2.25 13.96 16.96
CA THR A 313 2.86 14.82 17.95
C THR A 313 4.32 15.08 17.63
N THR A 314 4.55 16.20 17.07
CA THR A 314 5.55 17.18 17.49
C THR A 314 5.43 18.36 16.55
N THR A 315 5.43 19.52 17.09
CA THR A 315 5.41 20.87 16.54
C THR A 315 6.38 21.19 15.40
N THR A 316 6.78 20.20 14.60
CA THR A 316 7.51 20.38 13.35
C THR A 316 6.93 19.44 12.32
N THR A 317 6.20 19.99 11.34
CA THR A 317 6.02 19.31 10.04
C THR A 317 7.38 18.72 9.67
N PRO A 318 7.49 17.41 9.36
CA PRO A 318 8.78 16.87 8.93
C PRO A 318 9.24 17.71 7.75
N THR A 319 10.30 18.49 7.95
CA THR A 319 10.93 19.26 6.88
C THR A 319 11.56 18.21 5.94
N PHE A 320 10.91 17.93 4.85
CA PHE A 320 11.50 17.14 3.77
C PHE A 320 11.95 18.08 2.66
N SER A 321 12.95 17.68 1.92
CA SER A 321 13.42 18.38 0.73
C SER A 321 13.00 17.62 -0.52
N GLU A 322 12.60 18.32 -1.57
CA GLU A 322 12.36 17.67 -2.85
C GLU A 322 13.68 17.09 -3.40
N PRO A 323 13.61 16.05 -4.23
CA PRO A 323 14.78 15.54 -4.95
C PRO A 323 15.49 16.67 -5.71
N LEU A 324 16.80 16.57 -5.85
CA LEU A 324 17.59 17.54 -6.62
C LEU A 324 17.41 17.37 -8.13
N HIS A 325 17.06 16.16 -8.56
CA HIS A 325 16.88 15.79 -9.95
C HIS A 325 15.38 15.67 -10.24
N ASP A 326 14.97 16.16 -11.41
CA ASP A 326 13.57 16.22 -11.81
C ASP A 326 12.96 14.80 -11.94
N PRO A 327 11.90 14.45 -11.21
CA PRO A 327 11.21 13.18 -11.37
C PRO A 327 10.67 12.93 -12.79
N GLU A 328 10.36 13.97 -13.57
CA GLU A 328 9.89 13.82 -14.96
C GLU A 328 10.94 13.13 -15.85
N GLU A 329 12.22 13.25 -15.53
CA GLU A 329 13.30 12.57 -16.24
C GLU A 329 13.20 11.03 -16.15
N LEU A 330 12.44 10.49 -15.19
CA LEU A 330 12.17 9.06 -15.11
C LEU A 330 11.48 8.50 -16.38
N LEU A 331 10.77 9.32 -17.14
CA LEU A 331 10.18 8.91 -18.42
C LEU A 331 11.23 8.57 -19.49
N GLY A 332 12.39 9.21 -19.46
CA GLY A 332 13.49 8.90 -20.39
C GLY A 332 14.52 7.92 -19.81
N ILE A 333 14.57 7.78 -18.48
CA ILE A 333 15.42 6.79 -17.79
C ILE A 333 14.80 5.41 -17.87
N ALA A 334 13.49 5.30 -17.68
CA ALA A 334 12.75 4.06 -17.83
C ALA A 334 12.75 3.61 -19.31
N THR A 335 13.02 2.33 -19.53
CA THR A 335 13.05 1.78 -20.89
C THR A 335 11.98 0.71 -21.06
N THR A 336 11.35 0.67 -22.22
CA THR A 336 10.46 -0.42 -22.62
C THR A 336 11.24 -1.66 -23.10
N ASN A 337 12.52 -1.50 -23.40
CA ASN A 337 13.40 -2.60 -23.74
C ASN A 337 14.11 -3.15 -22.50
N LEU A 338 13.54 -4.18 -21.88
CA LEU A 338 14.07 -4.76 -20.63
C LEU A 338 15.43 -5.46 -20.76
N ARG A 339 16.00 -5.53 -21.97
CA ARG A 339 17.39 -5.98 -22.17
C ARG A 339 18.41 -4.89 -21.87
N LYS A 340 17.97 -3.63 -21.92
CA LYS A 340 18.84 -2.51 -21.57
C LYS A 340 18.94 -2.39 -20.04
N PRO A 341 20.13 -2.08 -19.51
CA PRO A 341 20.28 -1.83 -18.09
C PRO A 341 19.50 -0.58 -17.69
N LEU A 342 18.83 -0.65 -16.55
CA LEU A 342 18.20 0.51 -15.92
C LEU A 342 19.17 1.04 -14.85
N PRO A 343 19.65 2.28 -14.98
CA PRO A 343 20.57 2.85 -13.98
C PRO A 343 19.82 3.16 -12.69
N ILE A 344 19.73 2.18 -11.79
CA ILE A 344 18.82 2.22 -10.64
C ILE A 344 19.13 3.35 -9.66
N ARG A 345 20.38 3.80 -9.57
CA ARG A 345 20.75 4.95 -8.73
C ARG A 345 20.16 6.26 -9.25
N GLU A 346 19.98 6.38 -10.57
CA GLU A 346 19.26 7.51 -11.17
C GLU A 346 17.77 7.50 -10.77
N VAL A 347 17.16 6.34 -10.69
CA VAL A 347 15.79 6.19 -10.17
C VAL A 347 15.74 6.61 -8.69
N ILE A 348 16.63 6.07 -7.86
CA ILE A 348 16.69 6.40 -6.42
C ILE A 348 16.88 7.91 -6.21
N SER A 349 17.74 8.55 -6.99
CA SER A 349 18.05 9.99 -6.84
C SER A 349 16.83 10.90 -7.08
N ARG A 350 15.81 10.43 -7.82
CA ARG A 350 14.58 11.17 -8.17
C ARG A 350 13.39 10.85 -7.27
N ILE A 351 13.57 9.93 -6.31
CA ILE A 351 12.48 9.55 -5.39
C ILE A 351 12.78 9.87 -3.93
N VAL A 352 14.06 10.05 -3.55
CA VAL A 352 14.46 10.29 -2.16
C VAL A 352 14.66 11.78 -1.86
N ASP A 353 14.45 12.16 -0.60
CA ASP A 353 14.58 13.53 -0.13
C ASP A 353 15.98 14.09 -0.40
N GLY A 354 16.04 15.25 -1.08
CA GLY A 354 17.30 15.93 -1.43
C GLY A 354 18.28 15.08 -2.22
N SER A 355 17.83 14.01 -2.85
CA SER A 355 18.65 12.98 -3.52
C SER A 355 19.69 12.35 -2.60
N HIS A 356 19.44 12.35 -1.27
CA HIS A 356 20.34 11.78 -0.28
C HIS A 356 20.11 10.27 -0.14
N PHE A 357 21.20 9.51 -0.34
CA PHE A 357 21.20 8.07 -0.24
C PHE A 357 22.48 7.58 0.44
N SER A 358 22.34 6.98 1.61
CA SER A 358 23.46 6.37 2.34
C SER A 358 23.60 4.91 1.91
N GLU A 359 24.39 4.65 0.87
CA GLU A 359 24.56 3.32 0.29
C GLU A 359 25.29 2.39 1.25
N PHE A 360 24.70 1.22 1.51
CA PHE A 360 25.25 0.18 2.36
C PHE A 360 26.01 -0.87 1.53
N LYS A 361 27.25 -1.17 1.91
CA LYS A 361 28.13 -2.14 1.22
C LYS A 361 28.21 -1.90 -0.29
N ARG A 362 28.52 -0.66 -0.69
CA ARG A 362 28.57 -0.23 -2.09
C ARG A 362 29.45 -1.14 -2.95
N ASP A 363 30.62 -1.53 -2.44
CA ASP A 363 31.62 -2.28 -3.18
C ASP A 363 31.48 -3.81 -3.08
N TYR A 364 30.44 -4.30 -2.40
CA TYR A 364 30.16 -5.72 -2.26
C TYR A 364 28.77 -6.05 -2.80
N GLY A 365 28.62 -7.13 -3.57
CA GLY A 365 27.35 -7.53 -4.17
C GLY A 365 26.75 -6.40 -5.02
N THR A 366 27.53 -5.87 -5.96
CA THR A 366 27.29 -4.61 -6.67
C THR A 366 26.04 -4.60 -7.54
N THR A 367 25.50 -5.78 -7.90
CA THR A 367 24.25 -5.92 -8.67
C THR A 367 22.98 -5.76 -7.82
N LEU A 368 23.13 -5.53 -6.52
CA LEU A 368 22.05 -5.13 -5.61
C LEU A 368 22.47 -3.87 -4.87
N VAL A 369 21.75 -2.79 -5.08
CA VAL A 369 21.92 -1.52 -4.38
C VAL A 369 21.08 -1.55 -3.11
N THR A 370 21.71 -1.29 -1.97
CA THR A 370 21.02 -1.21 -0.67
C THR A 370 21.47 0.04 0.05
N GLY A 371 20.59 0.72 0.75
CA GLY A 371 20.96 1.91 1.51
C GLY A 371 19.79 2.57 2.22
N PHE A 372 20.13 3.51 3.09
CA PHE A 372 19.17 4.30 3.87
C PHE A 372 18.88 5.63 3.17
N ALA A 373 17.61 6.02 3.19
CA ALA A 373 17.14 7.30 2.66
C ALA A 373 15.94 7.81 3.48
N THR A 374 15.45 8.97 3.06
CA THR A 374 14.14 9.48 3.49
C THR A 374 13.25 9.74 2.29
N ILE A 375 11.95 9.54 2.47
CA ILE A 375 10.90 9.87 1.48
C ILE A 375 9.79 10.60 2.23
N TYR A 376 9.54 11.87 1.90
CA TYR A 376 8.66 12.76 2.64
C TYR A 376 8.91 12.75 4.15
N GLY A 377 10.19 12.74 4.56
CA GLY A 377 10.62 12.69 5.96
C GLY A 377 10.58 11.31 6.62
N HIS A 378 9.97 10.32 5.99
CA HIS A 378 9.97 8.94 6.50
C HIS A 378 11.31 8.25 6.21
N LYS A 379 11.96 7.72 7.25
CA LYS A 379 13.17 6.87 7.07
C LYS A 379 12.78 5.57 6.38
N VAL A 380 13.54 5.20 5.35
CA VAL A 380 13.32 3.96 4.59
C VAL A 380 14.65 3.25 4.31
N GLY A 381 14.61 1.92 4.22
CA GLY A 381 15.67 1.10 3.64
C GLY A 381 15.31 0.76 2.20
N ILE A 382 16.14 1.17 1.24
CA ILE A 382 15.93 0.88 -0.18
C ILE A 382 16.75 -0.33 -0.59
N ILE A 383 16.11 -1.25 -1.32
CA ILE A 383 16.72 -2.44 -1.93
C ILE A 383 16.34 -2.43 -3.40
N ALA A 384 17.32 -2.31 -4.28
CA ALA A 384 17.09 -2.08 -5.69
C ALA A 384 18.00 -2.96 -6.56
N ASN A 385 17.47 -3.55 -7.62
CA ASN A 385 18.25 -4.34 -8.54
C ASN A 385 19.07 -3.46 -9.49
N ASP A 386 20.34 -3.79 -9.64
CA ASP A 386 21.28 -3.22 -10.61
C ASP A 386 21.88 -4.35 -11.48
N GLY A 387 21.07 -5.34 -11.79
CA GLY A 387 21.42 -6.53 -12.55
C GLY A 387 20.95 -7.84 -11.91
N ILE A 388 21.57 -8.95 -12.35
CA ILE A 388 21.28 -10.32 -11.90
C ILE A 388 21.72 -10.50 -10.44
N LEU A 389 20.99 -11.29 -9.66
CA LEU A 389 21.36 -11.60 -8.28
C LEU A 389 22.42 -12.70 -8.20
N PHE A 390 23.58 -12.35 -7.67
CA PHE A 390 24.66 -13.27 -7.30
C PHE A 390 24.56 -13.67 -5.82
N ALA A 391 25.35 -14.66 -5.41
CA ALA A 391 25.43 -15.09 -4.02
C ALA A 391 25.81 -13.95 -3.07
N SER A 392 26.76 -13.11 -3.45
CA SER A 392 27.17 -11.91 -2.71
C SER A 392 26.06 -10.87 -2.59
N SER A 393 25.29 -10.67 -3.67
CA SER A 393 24.13 -9.75 -3.66
C SER A 393 23.03 -10.26 -2.74
N ALA A 394 22.76 -11.55 -2.74
CA ALA A 394 21.79 -12.18 -1.84
C ALA A 394 22.20 -12.06 -0.37
N GLN A 395 23.49 -12.26 -0.05
CA GLN A 395 24.02 -12.06 1.31
C GLN A 395 23.89 -10.60 1.77
N LYS A 396 24.26 -9.65 0.91
CA LYS A 396 24.12 -8.21 1.16
C LYS A 396 22.66 -7.83 1.45
N GLY A 397 21.74 -8.31 0.60
CA GLY A 397 20.30 -8.04 0.74
C GLY A 397 19.74 -8.61 2.04
N ALA A 398 20.04 -9.85 2.38
CA ALA A 398 19.61 -10.48 3.62
C ALA A 398 20.08 -9.68 4.84
N HIS A 399 21.38 -9.37 4.91
CA HIS A 399 21.94 -8.56 6.01
C HIS A 399 21.29 -7.19 6.13
N PHE A 400 21.05 -6.50 5.01
CA PHE A 400 20.44 -5.18 5.03
C PHE A 400 18.98 -5.21 5.48
N ILE A 401 18.21 -6.21 5.05
CA ILE A 401 16.81 -6.41 5.46
C ILE A 401 16.72 -6.67 6.96
N GLU A 402 17.56 -7.56 7.49
CA GLU A 402 17.62 -7.86 8.92
C GLU A 402 17.95 -6.62 9.73
N LEU A 403 18.90 -5.82 9.26
CA LEU A 403 19.29 -4.56 9.88
C LEU A 403 18.13 -3.54 9.92
N CYS A 404 17.39 -3.41 8.82
CA CYS A 404 16.22 -2.54 8.76
C CYS A 404 15.08 -3.06 9.65
N ALA A 405 14.81 -4.36 9.63
CA ALA A 405 13.79 -4.99 10.46
C ALA A 405 14.08 -4.79 11.96
N GLN A 406 15.32 -4.99 12.39
CA GLN A 406 15.75 -4.76 13.79
C GLN A 406 15.56 -3.29 14.22
N ARG A 407 15.71 -2.35 13.29
CA ARG A 407 15.58 -0.89 13.53
C ARG A 407 14.18 -0.35 13.33
N GLY A 408 13.20 -1.17 12.97
CA GLY A 408 11.83 -0.74 12.66
C GLY A 408 11.74 0.17 11.42
N ILE A 409 12.68 0.04 10.48
CA ILE A 409 12.75 0.87 9.27
C ILE A 409 11.96 0.19 8.13
N PRO A 410 10.93 0.83 7.55
CA PRO A 410 10.21 0.33 6.39
C PRO A 410 11.14 0.04 5.20
N LEU A 411 10.81 -0.98 4.41
CA LEU A 411 11.59 -1.42 3.27
C LEU A 411 10.91 -1.02 1.96
N VAL A 412 11.68 -0.47 1.02
CA VAL A 412 11.26 -0.15 -0.34
C VAL A 412 12.07 -1.00 -1.32
N PHE A 413 11.39 -1.84 -2.08
CA PHE A 413 11.97 -2.70 -3.11
C PHE A 413 11.71 -2.09 -4.48
N LEU A 414 12.77 -1.83 -5.24
CA LEU A 414 12.70 -1.43 -6.65
C LEU A 414 13.13 -2.63 -7.50
N GLN A 415 12.15 -3.29 -8.11
CA GLN A 415 12.38 -4.52 -8.86
C GLN A 415 12.68 -4.24 -10.34
N ASN A 416 13.86 -4.65 -10.78
CA ASN A 416 14.22 -4.88 -12.17
C ASN A 416 15.10 -6.13 -12.24
N ILE A 417 14.49 -7.31 -12.17
CA ILE A 417 15.18 -8.58 -11.94
C ILE A 417 14.84 -9.62 -12.99
N SER A 418 15.85 -10.19 -13.59
CA SER A 418 15.75 -11.33 -14.52
C SER A 418 15.90 -12.70 -13.83
N GLY A 419 16.35 -12.74 -12.58
CA GLY A 419 16.53 -13.95 -11.78
C GLY A 419 17.83 -13.97 -10.99
N PHE A 420 18.08 -15.10 -10.33
CA PHE A 420 19.38 -15.42 -9.75
C PHE A 420 20.34 -15.92 -10.83
N MET A 421 21.63 -15.67 -10.64
CA MET A 421 22.66 -16.18 -11.55
C MET A 421 22.68 -17.71 -11.52
N VAL A 422 22.78 -18.30 -12.70
CA VAL A 422 22.83 -19.75 -12.90
C VAL A 422 24.21 -20.17 -13.41
N GLY A 423 24.54 -21.46 -13.29
CA GLY A 423 25.77 -22.03 -13.80
C GLY A 423 26.68 -22.58 -12.70
N SER A 424 27.62 -23.43 -13.08
CA SER A 424 28.44 -24.21 -12.15
C SER A 424 29.26 -23.35 -11.17
N ALA A 425 29.68 -22.15 -11.57
CA ALA A 425 30.40 -21.22 -10.70
C ALA A 425 29.47 -20.71 -9.58
N SER A 426 28.28 -20.25 -9.92
CA SER A 426 27.29 -19.77 -8.95
C SER A 426 26.81 -20.87 -8.00
N GLU A 427 26.65 -22.09 -8.49
CA GLU A 427 26.30 -23.24 -7.65
C GLU A 427 27.42 -23.55 -6.63
N ARG A 428 28.67 -23.46 -7.03
CA ARG A 428 29.83 -23.65 -6.12
C ARG A 428 29.94 -22.53 -5.09
N GLU A 429 29.52 -21.32 -5.42
CA GLU A 429 29.41 -20.21 -4.49
C GLU A 429 28.21 -20.33 -3.52
N GLY A 430 27.37 -21.34 -3.71
CA GLY A 430 26.21 -21.61 -2.87
C GLY A 430 25.04 -20.67 -3.12
N ILE A 431 24.78 -20.28 -4.38
CA ILE A 431 23.71 -19.35 -4.76
C ILE A 431 22.36 -19.77 -4.21
N ALA A 432 22.02 -21.07 -4.24
CA ALA A 432 20.75 -21.56 -3.70
C ALA A 432 20.63 -21.28 -2.20
N LYS A 433 21.70 -21.49 -1.42
CA LYS A 433 21.70 -21.23 0.03
C LYS A 433 21.64 -19.74 0.36
N HIS A 434 22.39 -18.93 -0.38
CA HIS A 434 22.40 -17.48 -0.19
C HIS A 434 21.11 -16.83 -0.69
N GLY A 435 20.55 -17.31 -1.80
CA GLY A 435 19.22 -16.93 -2.27
C GLY A 435 18.13 -17.25 -1.25
N ALA A 436 18.17 -18.45 -0.65
CA ALA A 436 17.24 -18.83 0.42
C ALA A 436 17.33 -17.90 1.65
N LYS A 437 18.53 -17.44 2.03
CA LYS A 437 18.69 -16.46 3.12
C LYS A 437 18.01 -15.12 2.79
N LEU A 438 18.18 -14.60 1.57
CA LEU A 438 17.52 -13.38 1.14
C LEU A 438 15.99 -13.54 1.17
N VAL A 439 15.48 -14.61 0.59
CA VAL A 439 14.04 -14.93 0.58
C VAL A 439 13.49 -15.05 2.00
N THR A 440 14.22 -15.71 2.91
CA THR A 440 13.84 -15.83 4.33
C THR A 440 13.83 -14.45 5.01
N ALA A 441 14.84 -13.62 4.79
CA ALA A 441 14.89 -12.28 5.36
C ALA A 441 13.69 -11.42 4.91
N VAL A 442 13.34 -11.47 3.61
CA VAL A 442 12.14 -10.78 3.08
C VAL A 442 10.86 -11.29 3.73
N ALA A 443 10.73 -12.62 3.86
CA ALA A 443 9.53 -13.25 4.41
C ALA A 443 9.31 -12.91 5.90
N CYS A 444 10.42 -12.92 6.68
CA CYS A 444 10.39 -12.76 8.14
C CYS A 444 10.51 -11.30 8.61
N ALA A 445 10.81 -10.33 7.72
CA ALA A 445 10.88 -8.94 8.09
C ALA A 445 9.50 -8.41 8.50
N ASP A 446 9.34 -8.06 9.79
CA ASP A 446 8.09 -7.54 10.36
C ASP A 446 8.11 -5.99 10.37
N VAL A 447 8.36 -5.40 9.21
CA VAL A 447 8.27 -3.97 8.96
C VAL A 447 7.44 -3.75 7.69
N PRO A 448 6.81 -2.58 7.51
CA PRO A 448 6.11 -2.27 6.27
C PRO A 448 7.03 -2.43 5.05
N LYS A 449 6.60 -3.19 4.07
CA LYS A 449 7.30 -3.46 2.81
C LYS A 449 6.52 -2.86 1.65
N PHE A 450 7.22 -2.16 0.76
CA PHE A 450 6.66 -1.54 -0.44
C PHE A 450 7.45 -2.03 -1.63
N THR A 451 6.77 -2.39 -2.71
CA THR A 451 7.44 -2.87 -3.92
C THR A 451 6.99 -2.03 -5.11
N VAL A 452 7.95 -1.60 -5.92
CA VAL A 452 7.70 -1.01 -7.23
C VAL A 452 8.45 -1.83 -8.28
N VAL A 453 7.70 -2.43 -9.19
CA VAL A 453 8.27 -3.13 -10.34
C VAL A 453 8.56 -2.09 -11.42
N VAL A 454 9.83 -1.72 -11.55
CA VAL A 454 10.28 -0.65 -12.45
C VAL A 454 10.74 -1.17 -13.82
N GLY A 455 10.75 -2.50 -13.98
CA GLY A 455 11.16 -3.20 -15.20
C GLY A 455 10.75 -4.66 -15.16
N GLY A 456 11.68 -5.59 -15.40
CA GLY A 456 11.40 -7.02 -15.32
C GLY A 456 11.24 -7.53 -13.88
N SER A 457 10.39 -8.53 -13.69
CA SER A 457 10.24 -9.25 -12.43
C SER A 457 10.04 -10.73 -12.71
N TYR A 458 11.16 -11.48 -12.78
CA TYR A 458 11.15 -12.85 -13.28
C TYR A 458 11.65 -13.87 -12.26
N GLY A 459 11.00 -15.04 -12.27
CA GLY A 459 11.40 -16.23 -11.52
C GLY A 459 11.49 -16.01 -10.01
N ALA A 460 12.37 -16.78 -9.35
CA ALA A 460 12.59 -16.68 -7.90
C ALA A 460 13.20 -15.32 -7.46
N GLY A 461 13.74 -14.54 -8.40
CA GLY A 461 14.18 -13.16 -8.13
C GLY A 461 13.05 -12.27 -7.66
N ASN A 462 11.82 -12.46 -8.17
CA ASN A 462 10.62 -11.80 -7.70
C ASN A 462 10.42 -12.00 -6.19
N TYR A 463 10.65 -13.21 -5.70
CA TYR A 463 10.48 -13.55 -4.27
C TYR A 463 11.56 -12.90 -3.40
N GLY A 464 12.81 -12.91 -3.85
CA GLY A 464 13.91 -12.22 -3.16
C GLY A 464 13.76 -10.70 -3.11
N MET A 465 12.94 -10.13 -3.98
CA MET A 465 12.64 -8.71 -4.07
C MET A 465 11.21 -8.35 -3.62
N CYS A 466 10.63 -9.16 -2.74
CA CYS A 466 9.32 -8.90 -2.14
C CYS A 466 8.17 -8.81 -3.16
N GLY A 467 8.00 -9.84 -3.98
CA GLY A 467 6.83 -9.97 -4.86
C GLY A 467 5.52 -10.15 -4.09
N ARG A 468 4.41 -10.21 -4.80
CA ARG A 468 3.04 -10.22 -4.20
C ARG A 468 2.85 -11.30 -3.12
N ALA A 469 3.42 -12.49 -3.32
CA ALA A 469 3.33 -13.60 -2.37
C ALA A 469 4.01 -13.33 -1.01
N TYR A 470 4.87 -12.31 -0.92
CA TYR A 470 5.59 -11.91 0.30
C TYR A 470 4.89 -10.77 1.05
N SER A 471 3.63 -10.52 0.71
CA SER A 471 2.72 -9.60 1.41
C SER A 471 3.32 -8.20 1.63
N PRO A 472 3.80 -7.52 0.57
CA PRO A 472 4.09 -6.11 0.69
C PRO A 472 2.82 -5.35 1.09
N ARG A 473 2.95 -4.24 1.79
CA ARG A 473 1.81 -3.35 2.08
C ARG A 473 1.20 -2.81 0.80
N PHE A 474 2.07 -2.46 -0.16
CA PHE A 474 1.68 -2.08 -1.51
C PHE A 474 2.71 -2.61 -2.50
N LEU A 475 2.21 -3.02 -3.67
CA LEU A 475 3.00 -3.38 -4.83
C LEU A 475 2.45 -2.63 -6.03
N TRP A 476 3.25 -1.79 -6.64
CA TRP A 476 2.91 -1.07 -7.86
C TRP A 476 3.80 -1.48 -9.02
N MET A 477 3.32 -1.27 -10.23
CA MET A 477 4.07 -1.52 -11.46
C MET A 477 4.20 -0.24 -12.27
N TRP A 478 5.31 -0.06 -12.97
CA TRP A 478 5.42 0.92 -14.03
C TRP A 478 4.76 0.40 -15.31
N PRO A 479 4.37 1.27 -16.28
CA PRO A 479 3.70 0.83 -17.51
C PRO A 479 4.54 -0.09 -18.40
N ASN A 480 5.88 -0.04 -18.29
CA ASN A 480 6.83 -0.90 -19.00
C ASN A 480 7.13 -2.21 -18.26
N ALA A 481 6.62 -2.38 -17.05
CA ALA A 481 6.96 -3.53 -16.21
C ALA A 481 6.39 -4.85 -16.78
N ARG A 482 7.12 -5.92 -16.54
CA ARG A 482 6.76 -7.30 -16.92
C ARG A 482 6.95 -8.24 -15.74
N ILE A 483 6.03 -9.19 -15.61
CA ILE A 483 6.09 -10.20 -14.53
C ILE A 483 5.85 -11.60 -15.09
N GLY A 484 6.63 -12.58 -14.65
CA GLY A 484 6.47 -13.97 -15.08
C GLY A 484 7.54 -14.90 -14.52
N VAL A 485 7.53 -16.16 -14.95
CA VAL A 485 8.60 -17.08 -14.60
C VAL A 485 9.87 -16.75 -15.39
N MET A 486 9.70 -16.45 -16.69
CA MET A 486 10.76 -15.99 -17.59
C MET A 486 10.16 -15.20 -18.75
N GLY A 487 10.95 -14.35 -19.40
CA GLY A 487 10.50 -13.63 -20.59
C GLY A 487 10.28 -14.56 -21.78
N GLY A 488 9.41 -14.16 -22.70
CA GLY A 488 9.03 -14.98 -23.87
C GLY A 488 10.22 -15.41 -24.74
N GLU A 489 11.23 -14.57 -24.88
CA GLU A 489 12.43 -14.92 -25.64
C GLU A 489 13.33 -15.91 -24.90
N GLN A 490 13.48 -15.79 -23.58
CA GLN A 490 14.22 -16.78 -22.78
C GLN A 490 13.54 -18.14 -22.82
N LEU A 491 12.20 -18.15 -22.76
CA LEU A 491 11.43 -19.37 -22.91
C LEU A 491 11.67 -20.00 -24.30
N ALA A 492 11.64 -19.19 -25.36
CA ALA A 492 11.90 -19.65 -26.72
C ALA A 492 13.26 -20.34 -26.80
N ALA A 493 14.33 -19.71 -26.32
CA ALA A 493 15.66 -20.27 -26.30
C ALA A 493 15.78 -21.59 -25.49
N VAL A 494 15.10 -21.67 -24.35
CA VAL A 494 15.04 -22.90 -23.53
C VAL A 494 14.32 -24.02 -24.28
N MET A 495 13.18 -23.72 -24.92
CA MET A 495 12.41 -24.70 -25.68
C MET A 495 13.19 -25.25 -26.87
N GLU A 496 13.89 -24.38 -27.61
CA GLU A 496 14.79 -24.80 -28.70
C GLU A 496 15.89 -25.72 -28.19
N THR A 497 16.49 -25.41 -27.04
CA THR A 497 17.55 -26.22 -26.43
C THR A 497 17.08 -27.63 -26.07
N VAL A 498 15.81 -27.81 -25.70
CA VAL A 498 15.20 -29.12 -25.40
C VAL A 498 14.53 -29.76 -26.61
N GLY A 499 14.81 -29.26 -27.83
CA GLY A 499 14.33 -29.82 -29.08
C GLY A 499 12.85 -29.63 -29.38
N LYS A 500 12.21 -28.67 -28.76
CA LYS A 500 10.81 -28.31 -29.01
C LYS A 500 10.73 -27.02 -29.82
N GLN A 501 9.98 -27.03 -30.92
CA GLN A 501 9.65 -25.80 -31.62
C GLN A 501 8.74 -24.93 -30.74
N VAL A 502 9.05 -23.65 -30.66
CA VAL A 502 8.20 -22.69 -29.94
C VAL A 502 7.04 -22.32 -30.86
N ASP A 503 5.83 -22.58 -30.36
CA ASP A 503 4.63 -22.08 -30.99
C ASP A 503 4.60 -20.54 -30.90
N PRO A 504 4.52 -19.82 -32.04
CA PRO A 504 4.40 -18.36 -32.04
C PRO A 504 3.24 -17.84 -31.17
N GLU A 505 2.11 -18.54 -31.14
CA GLU A 505 0.95 -18.18 -30.30
C GLU A 505 1.29 -18.26 -28.80
N LEU A 506 2.12 -19.24 -28.38
CA LEU A 506 2.60 -19.34 -27.01
C LEU A 506 3.46 -18.14 -26.63
N LYS A 507 4.35 -17.68 -27.53
CA LYS A 507 5.19 -16.51 -27.28
C LYS A 507 4.34 -15.24 -27.11
N GLU A 508 3.41 -14.99 -28.02
CA GLU A 508 2.51 -13.85 -27.95
C GLU A 508 1.65 -13.87 -26.68
N ARG A 509 1.17 -15.06 -26.30
CA ARG A 509 0.40 -15.23 -25.07
C ARG A 509 1.24 -14.87 -23.84
N ILE A 510 2.48 -15.34 -23.73
CA ILE A 510 3.36 -15.04 -22.61
C ILE A 510 3.69 -13.54 -22.53
N GLU A 511 3.97 -12.91 -23.67
CA GLU A 511 4.21 -11.46 -23.72
C GLU A 511 2.98 -10.68 -23.23
N ARG A 512 1.79 -11.06 -23.66
CA ARG A 512 0.54 -10.45 -23.19
C ARG A 512 0.29 -10.70 -21.70
N GLU A 513 0.48 -11.95 -21.24
CA GLU A 513 0.24 -12.35 -19.85
C GLU A 513 1.27 -11.78 -18.87
N SER A 514 2.43 -11.38 -19.33
CA SER A 514 3.46 -10.71 -18.52
C SER A 514 3.25 -9.21 -18.38
N ASP A 515 2.34 -8.60 -19.15
CA ASP A 515 2.10 -7.15 -19.19
C ASP A 515 1.56 -6.62 -17.86
N ALA A 516 1.94 -5.40 -17.50
CA ALA A 516 1.46 -4.73 -16.29
C ALA A 516 -0.07 -4.61 -16.26
N THR A 517 -0.72 -4.38 -17.41
CA THR A 517 -2.18 -4.28 -17.50
C THR A 517 -2.85 -5.62 -17.20
N TYR A 518 -2.26 -6.71 -17.69
CA TYR A 518 -2.74 -8.07 -17.41
C TYR A 518 -2.60 -8.42 -15.92
N SER A 519 -1.48 -8.05 -15.30
CA SER A 519 -1.22 -8.21 -13.86
C SER A 519 -2.25 -7.44 -13.02
N SER A 520 -2.41 -6.16 -13.32
CA SER A 520 -3.30 -5.27 -12.56
C SER A 520 -4.76 -5.67 -12.67
N ALA A 521 -5.19 -6.14 -13.85
CA ALA A 521 -6.53 -6.68 -14.06
C ALA A 521 -6.86 -7.88 -13.15
N ARG A 522 -5.83 -8.64 -12.74
CA ARG A 522 -5.93 -9.85 -11.90
C ARG A 522 -5.55 -9.62 -10.44
N LEU A 523 -5.39 -8.35 -10.03
CA LEU A 523 -5.03 -7.98 -8.66
C LEU A 523 -3.68 -8.54 -8.19
N TRP A 524 -2.74 -8.79 -9.12
CA TRP A 524 -1.37 -9.19 -8.77
C TRP A 524 -0.54 -8.02 -8.25
N ASP A 525 -1.04 -6.80 -8.44
CA ASP A 525 -0.49 -5.55 -7.95
C ASP A 525 -1.62 -4.63 -7.44
N ASP A 526 -1.25 -3.50 -6.86
CA ASP A 526 -2.16 -2.48 -6.34
C ASP A 526 -2.35 -1.31 -7.32
N GLY A 527 -1.84 -1.46 -8.54
CA GLY A 527 -2.05 -0.54 -9.65
C GLY A 527 -0.78 -0.21 -10.44
N ILE A 528 -0.99 0.32 -11.63
CA ILE A 528 0.08 0.82 -12.52
C ILE A 528 0.25 2.31 -12.23
N ILE A 529 1.48 2.71 -11.93
CA ILE A 529 1.80 4.10 -11.56
C ILE A 529 2.72 4.76 -12.60
N PRO A 530 2.56 6.06 -12.85
CA PRO A 530 3.51 6.82 -13.63
C PRO A 530 4.90 6.81 -12.99
N PRO A 531 6.00 6.56 -13.73
CA PRO A 531 7.33 6.57 -13.18
C PRO A 531 7.66 7.82 -12.37
N GLN A 532 7.34 9.01 -12.89
CA GLN A 532 7.58 10.30 -12.25
C GLN A 532 6.78 10.49 -10.95
N HIS A 533 5.71 9.76 -10.75
CA HIS A 533 4.91 9.83 -9.54
C HIS A 533 5.29 8.80 -8.47
N THR A 534 6.33 7.98 -8.70
CA THR A 534 6.76 6.91 -7.78
C THR A 534 6.98 7.43 -6.36
N ARG A 535 7.67 8.57 -6.20
CA ARG A 535 7.87 9.24 -4.91
C ARG A 535 6.55 9.51 -4.20
N ARG A 536 5.55 10.05 -4.92
CA ARG A 536 4.23 10.39 -4.38
C ARG A 536 3.48 9.14 -3.89
N TYR A 537 3.45 8.07 -4.69
CA TYR A 537 2.79 6.82 -4.29
C TYR A 537 3.45 6.17 -3.08
N LEU A 538 4.78 6.15 -3.04
CA LEU A 538 5.53 5.67 -1.87
C LEU A 538 5.23 6.51 -0.63
N GLY A 539 5.19 7.83 -0.74
CA GLY A 539 4.84 8.73 0.36
C GLY A 539 3.43 8.48 0.90
N LEU A 540 2.44 8.36 0.02
CA LEU A 540 1.06 8.03 0.41
C LEU A 540 0.96 6.66 1.09
N GLY A 541 1.65 5.66 0.54
CA GLY A 541 1.70 4.32 1.13
C GLY A 541 2.40 4.28 2.49
N LEU A 542 3.50 5.02 2.66
CA LEU A 542 4.19 5.17 3.93
C LEU A 542 3.28 5.84 4.97
N ASN A 543 2.62 6.94 4.63
CA ASN A 543 1.65 7.59 5.50
C ASN A 543 0.52 6.64 5.92
N ALA A 544 -0.06 5.90 4.96
CA ALA A 544 -1.10 4.93 5.23
C ALA A 544 -0.64 3.81 6.18
N SER A 545 0.59 3.33 6.00
CA SER A 545 1.13 2.22 6.81
C SER A 545 1.63 2.65 8.19
N MET A 546 2.07 3.89 8.33
CA MET A 546 2.59 4.42 9.61
C MET A 546 1.49 5.06 10.46
N GLY A 547 0.38 5.53 9.85
CA GLY A 547 -0.77 6.11 10.53
C GLY A 547 -1.66 5.11 11.27
N GLY A 548 -1.50 3.82 11.02
CA GLY A 548 -2.21 2.77 11.77
C GLY A 548 -1.74 2.70 13.22
N ARG A 549 -2.63 2.36 14.15
CA ARG A 549 -2.28 2.07 15.54
C ARG A 549 -1.32 0.87 15.62
N ASN A 550 -0.03 1.09 15.38
CA ASN A 550 1.00 0.06 15.53
C ASN A 550 1.18 -0.44 16.99
N GLN A 551 0.35 0.03 17.94
CA GLN A 551 0.51 -0.27 19.37
C GLN A 551 -0.79 -0.36 20.17
N VAL A 552 -1.93 -0.61 19.57
CA VAL A 552 -2.96 -1.22 20.40
C VAL A 552 -2.56 -2.67 20.54
N LYS A 553 -1.89 -2.98 21.67
CA LYS A 553 -2.14 -4.28 22.30
C LYS A 553 -3.66 -4.32 22.39
N ALA A 554 -4.30 -4.97 21.42
CA ALA A 554 -5.69 -5.33 21.54
C ALA A 554 -5.79 -5.92 22.95
N GLY A 555 -6.64 -5.34 23.80
CA GLY A 555 -6.91 -5.95 25.09
C GLY A 555 -7.16 -7.43 24.80
N GLU A 556 -6.93 -8.30 25.72
CA GLU A 556 -7.02 -9.76 25.59
C GLU A 556 -8.38 -10.29 25.12
N THR A 557 -9.29 -9.42 24.65
CA THR A 557 -10.58 -9.77 24.11
C THR A 557 -10.40 -10.41 22.73
N LYS A 558 -10.82 -11.65 22.61
CA LYS A 558 -10.79 -12.43 21.36
C LYS A 558 -11.98 -12.13 20.44
N PHE A 559 -12.85 -11.21 20.83
CA PHE A 559 -14.10 -10.87 20.15
C PHE A 559 -14.17 -9.38 19.88
N GLY A 560 -14.74 -8.99 18.74
CA GLY A 560 -15.14 -7.63 18.42
C GLY A 560 -16.41 -7.21 19.16
N VAL A 561 -16.93 -6.05 18.82
CA VAL A 561 -18.21 -5.55 19.34
C VAL A 561 -19.36 -6.39 18.75
N PHE A 562 -20.12 -7.07 19.60
CA PHE A 562 -21.36 -7.71 19.18
C PHE A 562 -22.48 -6.67 19.17
N ARG A 563 -23.21 -6.61 18.08
CA ARG A 563 -24.41 -5.77 17.95
C ARG A 563 -25.65 -6.52 18.38
N MET A 564 -26.55 -5.79 18.98
CA MET A 564 -27.87 -6.33 19.34
C MET A 564 -28.78 -6.37 18.13
#